data_d26ac64d4c8ec4300168e58588307523
#
_entry.id   d26ac64d4c8ec4300168e58588307523
#
_cell.length_a   1.000
_cell.length_b   1.000
_cell.length_c   1.000
_cell.angle_alpha   90.00
_cell.angle_beta   90.00
_cell.angle_gamma   90.00
#
_symmetry.space_group_name_H-M   'P 1'
#
loop_
_entity.id
_entity.type
_entity.pdbx_description
1 polymer ?
#
loop_
_entity_poly.entity_id
_entity_poly.type
_entity_poly.pdbx_seq_one_letter_code
_entity_poly.pdbx_strand_id
1 'polypeptide(L)'
;TGDWILLIMRILLGAIREKNFIKWDWDVGLGFFTESIIDRVDEIKNKFENKKFNVELVDSSYKNFKINLFRNGNKFTLWGLHYNGDYLQRKNFKFPRKYFLEFEEINFKGMQYKIPNNTEELLEYIFGDWETPIRTNVKKEYLKKEILIHEKVS
;
A
#
# COMPACT_ATOMS: atom_id res chain seq x y z
N THR A 1 3.54 -10.82 12.10
CA THR A 1 3.29 -9.76 13.05
C THR A 1 3.05 -8.46 12.29
N GLY A 2 2.14 -7.63 12.78
CA GLY A 2 1.70 -6.42 12.09
C GLY A 2 2.71 -5.28 11.98
N ASP A 3 3.91 -5.45 12.50
CA ASP A 3 4.90 -4.37 12.60
C ASP A 3 5.43 -3.85 11.27
N TRP A 4 5.22 -4.59 10.20
CA TRP A 4 5.71 -4.20 8.87
C TRP A 4 4.61 -3.83 7.89
N ILE A 5 3.37 -3.95 8.31
CA ILE A 5 2.24 -3.63 7.43
C ILE A 5 1.94 -2.15 7.52
N LEU A 6 2.06 -1.50 6.39
CA LEU A 6 1.74 -0.08 6.24
C LEU A 6 0.42 0.06 5.49
N LEU A 7 -0.43 0.95 5.96
CA LEU A 7 -1.56 1.40 5.17
C LEU A 7 -1.06 2.43 4.17
N ILE A 8 -1.28 2.18 2.91
CA ILE A 8 -0.84 3.05 1.83
C ILE A 8 -1.96 3.26 0.81
N MET A 9 -1.81 4.29 0.00
CA MET A 9 -2.72 4.61 -1.10
C MET A 9 -4.17 4.73 -0.63
N ARG A 10 -5.11 4.13 -1.34
CA ARG A 10 -6.54 4.30 -1.07
C ARG A 10 -7.00 3.68 0.24
N ILE A 11 -6.33 2.65 0.73
CA ILE A 11 -6.67 2.11 2.05
C ILE A 11 -6.31 3.09 3.17
N LEU A 12 -5.17 3.76 3.06
CA LEU A 12 -4.80 4.83 3.99
C LEU A 12 -5.81 5.98 3.92
N LEU A 13 -6.17 6.38 2.72
CA LEU A 13 -7.17 7.42 2.50
C LEU A 13 -8.51 7.07 3.17
N GLY A 14 -9.00 5.85 2.98
CA GLY A 14 -10.23 5.38 3.60
C GLY A 14 -10.13 5.33 5.12
N ALA A 15 -9.02 4.85 5.67
CA ALA A 15 -8.82 4.75 7.12
C ALA A 15 -8.84 6.13 7.80
N ILE A 16 -8.25 7.12 7.18
CA ILE A 16 -8.16 8.47 7.75
C ILE A 16 -9.43 9.28 7.51
N ARG A 17 -9.95 9.29 6.28
CA ARG A 17 -11.10 10.11 5.90
C ARG A 17 -12.42 9.52 6.36
N GLU A 18 -12.61 8.21 6.17
CA GLU A 18 -13.91 7.55 6.35
C GLU A 18 -13.94 6.59 7.55
N LYS A 19 -12.80 6.32 8.18
CA LYS A 19 -12.64 5.28 9.21
C LYS A 19 -13.09 3.90 8.72
N ASN A 20 -13.06 3.70 7.41
CA ASN A 20 -13.54 2.50 6.74
C ASN A 20 -12.85 2.36 5.37
N PHE A 21 -13.06 1.22 4.72
CA PHE A 21 -12.69 1.09 3.31
C PHE A 21 -13.53 2.03 2.46
N ILE A 22 -12.95 2.49 1.36
CA ILE A 22 -13.70 3.27 0.38
C ILE A 22 -14.73 2.33 -0.27
N LYS A 23 -16.00 2.71 -0.25
CA LYS A 23 -17.13 1.85 -0.66
C LYS A 23 -17.03 1.24 -2.06
N TRP A 24 -16.42 1.95 -2.99
CA TRP A 24 -16.26 1.49 -4.37
C TRP A 24 -14.87 0.93 -4.67
N ASP A 25 -14.10 0.67 -3.63
CA ASP A 25 -12.78 0.10 -3.78
C ASP A 25 -12.86 -1.42 -3.69
N TRP A 26 -12.41 -2.11 -4.74
CA TRP A 26 -12.51 -3.56 -4.88
C TRP A 26 -11.24 -4.27 -4.41
N ASP A 27 -10.15 -3.52 -4.29
CA ASP A 27 -8.82 -4.07 -4.06
C ASP A 27 -8.19 -3.36 -2.87
N VAL A 28 -7.87 -4.14 -1.84
CA VAL A 28 -7.24 -3.62 -0.62
C VAL A 28 -5.73 -3.79 -0.75
N GLY A 29 -5.00 -2.66 -0.85
CA GLY A 29 -3.55 -2.65 -0.94
C GLY A 29 -2.88 -2.37 0.39
N LEU A 30 -1.98 -3.26 0.80
CA LEU A 30 -1.15 -3.11 2.00
C LEU A 30 0.31 -3.06 1.60
N GLY A 31 1.08 -2.18 2.22
CA GLY A 31 2.49 -2.01 1.93
C GLY A 31 3.40 -2.70 2.94
N PHE A 32 4.53 -3.17 2.46
CA PHE A 32 5.63 -3.69 3.26
C PHE A 32 6.93 -3.09 2.76
N PHE A 33 7.92 -3.02 3.63
CA PHE A 33 9.29 -2.81 3.16
C PHE A 33 9.80 -4.11 2.55
N THR A 34 10.19 -4.07 1.28
CA THR A 34 10.65 -5.26 0.55
C THR A 34 11.77 -5.98 1.30
N GLU A 35 12.70 -5.25 1.88
CA GLU A 35 13.82 -5.81 2.64
C GLU A 35 13.36 -6.67 3.82
N SER A 36 12.21 -6.37 4.39
CA SER A 36 11.68 -7.12 5.53
C SER A 36 11.00 -8.44 5.15
N ILE A 37 10.62 -8.61 3.89
CA ILE A 37 9.79 -9.74 3.46
C ILE A 37 10.40 -10.61 2.37
N ILE A 38 11.37 -10.11 1.61
CA ILE A 38 11.89 -10.81 0.42
C ILE A 38 12.50 -12.18 0.75
N ASP A 39 13.11 -12.33 1.91
CA ASP A 39 13.72 -13.59 2.37
C ASP A 39 12.75 -14.47 3.17
N ARG A 40 11.50 -14.01 3.33
CA ARG A 40 10.49 -14.66 4.16
C ARG A 40 9.22 -15.00 3.40
N VAL A 41 9.32 -15.09 2.07
CA VAL A 41 8.16 -15.32 1.19
C VAL A 41 7.44 -16.62 1.54
N ASP A 42 8.18 -17.71 1.73
CA ASP A 42 7.58 -19.02 2.05
C ASP A 42 6.87 -19.00 3.41
N GLU A 43 7.47 -18.35 4.40
CA GLU A 43 6.86 -18.17 5.72
C GLU A 43 5.54 -17.39 5.64
N ILE A 44 5.55 -16.29 4.90
CA ILE A 44 4.37 -15.44 4.72
C ILE A 44 3.28 -16.20 3.97
N LYS A 45 3.65 -16.90 2.90
CA LYS A 45 2.73 -17.72 2.12
C LYS A 45 2.05 -18.76 3.02
N ASN A 46 2.83 -19.50 3.80
CA ASN A 46 2.31 -20.54 4.69
C ASN A 46 1.36 -19.96 5.76
N LYS A 47 1.69 -18.80 6.32
CA LYS A 47 0.82 -18.15 7.32
C LYS A 47 -0.54 -17.78 6.74
N PHE A 48 -0.57 -17.23 5.52
CA PHE A 48 -1.83 -16.88 4.89
C PHE A 48 -2.62 -18.10 4.42
N GLU A 49 -1.95 -19.12 3.88
CA GLU A 49 -2.60 -20.37 3.51
C GLU A 49 -3.25 -21.06 4.73
N ASN A 50 -2.60 -21.03 5.89
CA ASN A 50 -3.16 -21.55 7.13
C ASN A 50 -4.42 -20.78 7.58
N LYS A 51 -4.56 -19.54 7.17
CA LYS A 51 -5.74 -18.71 7.40
C LYS A 51 -6.78 -18.80 6.28
N LYS A 52 -6.64 -19.80 5.41
CA LYS A 52 -7.57 -20.09 4.31
C LYS A 52 -7.54 -19.04 3.17
N PHE A 53 -6.43 -18.34 3.01
CA PHE A 53 -6.21 -17.54 1.82
C PHE A 53 -5.60 -18.39 0.70
N ASN A 54 -5.99 -18.10 -0.53
CA ASN A 54 -5.25 -18.52 -1.70
C ASN A 54 -4.17 -17.46 -1.98
N VAL A 55 -2.93 -17.89 -2.07
CA VAL A 55 -1.78 -16.99 -2.21
C VAL A 55 -1.20 -17.10 -3.61
N GLU A 56 -1.10 -15.97 -4.29
CA GLU A 56 -0.49 -15.87 -5.61
C GLU A 56 0.72 -14.94 -5.52
N LEU A 57 1.92 -15.50 -5.70
CA LEU A 57 3.15 -14.71 -5.83
C LEU A 57 3.23 -14.16 -7.25
N VAL A 58 2.91 -12.88 -7.41
CA VAL A 58 2.87 -12.23 -8.72
C VAL A 58 4.26 -11.87 -9.21
N ASP A 59 5.07 -11.28 -8.33
CA ASP A 59 6.42 -10.84 -8.66
C ASP A 59 7.28 -10.94 -7.40
N SER A 60 8.38 -11.69 -7.49
CA SER A 60 9.31 -11.87 -6.37
C SER A 60 10.55 -10.99 -6.45
N SER A 61 10.63 -10.11 -7.43
CA SER A 61 11.77 -9.21 -7.58
C SER A 61 11.77 -8.13 -6.49
N TYR A 62 12.96 -7.65 -6.16
CA TYR A 62 13.13 -6.61 -5.15
C TYR A 62 12.37 -5.33 -5.46
N LYS A 63 12.37 -4.92 -6.72
CA LYS A 63 11.77 -3.63 -7.14
C LYS A 63 10.26 -3.68 -7.31
N ASN A 64 9.71 -4.85 -7.60
CA ASN A 64 8.31 -4.98 -8.00
C ASN A 64 7.55 -6.02 -7.18
N PHE A 65 8.02 -6.34 -5.98
CA PHE A 65 7.46 -7.39 -5.15
C PHE A 65 5.95 -7.23 -4.97
N LYS A 66 5.21 -8.32 -5.23
CA LYS A 66 3.76 -8.31 -5.13
C LYS A 66 3.21 -9.70 -4.84
N ILE A 67 2.32 -9.78 -3.87
CA ILE A 67 1.54 -10.95 -3.55
C ILE A 67 0.06 -10.59 -3.61
N ASN A 68 -0.73 -11.43 -4.27
CA ASN A 68 -2.18 -11.36 -4.19
C ASN A 68 -2.72 -12.43 -3.24
N LEU A 69 -3.67 -12.04 -2.44
CA LEU A 69 -4.36 -12.92 -1.49
C LEU A 69 -5.85 -12.92 -1.81
N PHE A 70 -6.43 -14.10 -1.89
CA PHE A 70 -7.86 -14.25 -2.16
C PHE A 70 -8.53 -15.06 -1.06
N ARG A 71 -9.64 -14.56 -0.55
CA ARG A 71 -10.47 -15.27 0.41
C ARG A 71 -11.91 -14.79 0.32
N ASN A 72 -12.86 -15.73 0.25
CA ASN A 72 -14.30 -15.43 0.22
C ASN A 72 -14.71 -14.42 -0.87
N GLY A 73 -14.09 -14.52 -2.05
CA GLY A 73 -14.37 -13.62 -3.17
C GLY A 73 -13.70 -12.24 -3.07
N ASN A 74 -12.94 -11.99 -2.02
CA ASN A 74 -12.22 -10.73 -1.84
C ASN A 74 -10.75 -10.87 -2.22
N LYS A 75 -10.20 -9.81 -2.77
CA LYS A 75 -8.79 -9.72 -3.14
C LYS A 75 -8.07 -8.71 -2.28
N PHE A 76 -6.91 -9.12 -1.77
CA PHE A 76 -5.99 -8.24 -1.05
C PHE A 76 -4.65 -8.28 -1.77
N THR A 77 -3.98 -7.15 -1.86
CA THR A 77 -2.67 -7.06 -2.49
C THR A 77 -1.64 -6.61 -1.47
N LEU A 78 -0.54 -7.35 -1.38
CA LEU A 78 0.63 -6.98 -0.59
C LEU A 78 1.71 -6.45 -1.53
N TRP A 79 2.12 -5.21 -1.32
CA TRP A 79 3.14 -4.54 -2.13
C TRP A 79 4.43 -4.39 -1.37
N GLY A 80 5.54 -4.74 -2.02
CA GLY A 80 6.86 -4.42 -1.52
C GLY A 80 7.27 -3.01 -1.94
N LEU A 81 7.72 -2.22 -0.98
CA LEU A 81 8.25 -0.88 -1.18
C LEU A 81 9.74 -0.89 -0.85
N HIS A 82 10.55 -0.26 -1.68
CA HIS A 82 12.00 -0.19 -1.47
C HIS A 82 12.50 1.25 -1.54
N TYR A 83 13.58 1.52 -0.81
CA TYR A 83 14.21 2.84 -0.87
C TYR A 83 15.04 2.98 -2.15
N ASN A 84 14.91 4.14 -2.78
CA ASN A 84 15.74 4.57 -3.88
C ASN A 84 16.08 6.05 -3.69
N GLY A 85 17.24 6.33 -3.09
CA GLY A 85 17.63 7.68 -2.73
C GLY A 85 16.63 8.32 -1.76
N ASP A 86 16.08 9.44 -2.13
CA ASP A 86 15.13 10.22 -1.32
C ASP A 86 13.68 9.74 -1.45
N TYR A 87 13.47 8.60 -2.09
CA TYR A 87 12.13 8.07 -2.34
C TYR A 87 11.98 6.65 -1.84
N LEU A 88 10.78 6.33 -1.42
CA LEU A 88 10.27 4.98 -1.25
C LEU A 88 9.41 4.69 -2.48
N GLN A 89 9.70 3.60 -3.19
CA GLN A 89 9.03 3.37 -4.48
C GLN A 89 8.70 1.91 -4.76
N ARG A 90 7.79 1.74 -5.68
CA ARG A 90 7.43 0.47 -6.29
C ARG A 90 6.94 0.73 -7.72
N LYS A 91 7.53 0.04 -8.69
CA LYS A 91 7.21 0.27 -10.12
C LYS A 91 7.23 1.76 -10.46
N ASN A 92 6.11 2.27 -10.92
CA ASN A 92 5.93 3.66 -11.30
C ASN A 92 5.35 4.55 -10.18
N PHE A 93 5.26 4.04 -8.96
CA PHE A 93 4.88 4.84 -7.79
C PHE A 93 6.11 5.22 -6.99
N LYS A 94 6.18 6.48 -6.59
CA LYS A 94 7.24 6.97 -5.70
C LYS A 94 6.67 7.93 -4.66
N PHE A 95 7.17 7.80 -3.46
CA PHE A 95 6.76 8.62 -2.32
C PHE A 95 8.01 9.21 -1.66
N PRO A 96 8.01 10.49 -1.24
CA PRO A 96 9.15 11.03 -0.53
C PRO A 96 9.49 10.24 0.72
N ARG A 97 10.78 9.88 0.87
CA ARG A 97 11.27 9.09 2.00
C ARG A 97 10.98 9.73 3.35
N LYS A 98 10.92 11.05 3.40
CA LYS A 98 10.69 11.80 4.64
C LYS A 98 9.40 11.42 5.37
N TYR A 99 8.39 10.91 4.66
CA TYR A 99 7.13 10.47 5.26
C TYR A 99 7.22 9.10 5.93
N PHE A 100 8.30 8.38 5.73
CA PHE A 100 8.47 7.00 6.19
C PHE A 100 9.63 6.84 7.17
N LEU A 101 10.12 7.93 7.74
CA LEU A 101 11.18 7.90 8.76
C LEU A 101 10.63 7.61 10.15
N GLU A 102 9.42 8.03 10.42
CA GLU A 102 8.71 7.81 11.67
C GLU A 102 7.28 7.37 11.37
N PHE A 103 6.71 6.57 12.27
CA PHE A 103 5.37 6.02 12.11
C PHE A 103 4.52 6.26 13.32
N GLU A 104 3.22 6.41 13.10
CA GLU A 104 2.19 6.36 14.11
C GLU A 104 1.44 5.03 13.98
N GLU A 105 0.77 4.62 15.04
CA GLU A 105 -0.09 3.45 15.02
C GLU A 105 -1.55 3.89 15.05
N ILE A 106 -2.38 3.25 14.24
CA ILE A 106 -3.83 3.43 14.30
C ILE A 106 -4.54 2.11 14.46
N ASN A 107 -5.69 2.14 15.09
CA ASN A 107 -6.62 1.02 15.10
C ASN A 107 -7.55 1.17 13.90
N PHE A 108 -7.53 0.17 13.02
CA PHE A 108 -8.38 0.14 11.85
C PHE A 108 -8.98 -1.25 11.71
N LYS A 109 -10.30 -1.33 11.70
CA LYS A 109 -11.03 -2.61 11.62
C LYS A 109 -10.60 -3.62 12.69
N GLY A 110 -10.36 -3.13 13.91
CA GLY A 110 -10.00 -3.96 15.06
C GLY A 110 -8.55 -4.40 15.14
N MET A 111 -7.69 -3.95 14.23
CA MET A 111 -6.28 -4.25 14.23
C MET A 111 -5.41 -3.00 14.23
N GLN A 112 -4.22 -3.13 14.79
CA GLN A 112 -3.23 -2.07 14.82
C GLN A 112 -2.40 -2.08 13.54
N TYR A 113 -2.29 -0.93 12.88
CA TYR A 113 -1.46 -0.74 11.70
C TYR A 113 -0.55 0.45 11.87
N LYS A 114 0.60 0.42 11.19
CA LYS A 114 1.46 1.57 11.08
C LYS A 114 0.99 2.48 9.95
N ILE A 115 1.04 3.77 10.20
CA ILE A 115 0.84 4.79 9.18
C ILE A 115 2.01 5.77 9.22
N PRO A 116 2.30 6.43 8.09
CA PRO A 116 3.33 7.46 8.08
C PRO A 116 3.01 8.58 9.09
N ASN A 117 4.04 9.15 9.67
CA ASN A 117 3.90 10.26 10.62
C ASN A 117 3.30 11.47 9.89
N ASN A 118 3.14 12.30 9.53
CA ASN A 118 2.50 13.36 8.74
C ASN A 118 1.53 12.82 7.67
N THR A 119 0.59 11.99 8.09
CA THR A 119 -0.33 11.31 7.17
C THR A 119 -1.12 12.26 6.29
N GLU A 120 -1.63 13.35 6.83
CA GLU A 120 -2.42 14.34 6.07
C GLU A 120 -1.59 14.98 4.96
N GLU A 121 -0.33 15.32 5.24
CA GLU A 121 0.58 15.88 4.25
C GLU A 121 0.88 14.86 3.13
N LEU A 122 1.07 13.59 3.50
CA LEU A 122 1.25 12.52 2.53
C LEU A 122 0.02 12.33 1.65
N LEU A 123 -1.18 12.33 2.23
CA LEU A 123 -2.43 12.21 1.48
C LEU A 123 -2.60 13.37 0.50
N GLU A 124 -2.26 14.58 0.91
CA GLU A 124 -2.27 15.73 0.00
C GLU A 124 -1.24 15.57 -1.13
N TYR A 125 -0.07 15.04 -0.82
CA TYR A 125 0.95 14.75 -1.84
C TYR A 125 0.45 13.73 -2.86
N ILE A 126 -0.24 12.68 -2.42
CA ILE A 126 -0.71 11.59 -3.30
C ILE A 126 -1.96 12.00 -4.08
N PHE A 127 -2.95 12.55 -3.41
CA PHE A 127 -4.30 12.73 -3.96
C PHE A 127 -4.70 14.18 -4.18
N GLY A 128 -3.93 15.14 -3.68
CA GLY A 128 -4.33 16.55 -3.68
C GLY A 128 -5.43 16.82 -2.68
N ASP A 129 -6.59 17.24 -3.14
CA ASP A 129 -7.77 17.41 -2.27
C ASP A 129 -8.34 16.04 -1.88
N TRP A 130 -7.70 15.43 -0.88
CA TRP A 130 -8.07 14.09 -0.44
C TRP A 130 -9.34 14.05 0.42
N GLU A 131 -9.76 15.18 0.97
CA GLU A 131 -10.95 15.27 1.81
C GLU A 131 -12.24 15.13 0.99
N THR A 132 -12.21 15.51 -0.28
CA THR A 132 -13.36 15.43 -1.17
C THR A 132 -13.36 14.09 -1.91
N PRO A 133 -14.36 13.22 -1.69
CA PRO A 133 -14.42 11.92 -2.36
C PRO A 133 -14.60 12.02 -3.88
N ILE A 134 -13.84 11.23 -4.62
CA ILE A 134 -13.98 11.05 -6.06
C ILE A 134 -14.24 9.57 -6.34
N ARG A 135 -15.38 9.26 -6.93
CA ARG A 135 -15.75 7.88 -7.26
C ARG A 135 -15.16 7.48 -8.61
N THR A 136 -13.91 7.03 -8.61
CA THR A 136 -13.23 6.58 -9.82
C THR A 136 -12.15 5.56 -9.49
N ASN A 137 -11.88 4.64 -10.44
CA ASN A 137 -10.73 3.75 -10.40
C ASN A 137 -9.65 4.16 -11.39
N VAL A 138 -9.85 5.25 -12.12
CA VAL A 138 -8.88 5.78 -13.08
C VAL A 138 -7.80 6.55 -12.35
N LYS A 139 -6.58 6.05 -12.32
CA LYS A 139 -5.47 6.64 -11.57
C LYS A 139 -5.21 8.11 -11.92
N LYS A 140 -5.35 8.48 -13.18
CA LYS A 140 -5.15 9.85 -13.65
C LYS A 140 -6.10 10.86 -13.00
N GLU A 141 -7.26 10.40 -12.53
CA GLU A 141 -8.29 11.25 -11.96
C GLU A 141 -8.11 11.51 -10.47
N TYR A 142 -7.44 10.61 -9.73
CA TYR A 142 -7.29 10.75 -8.29
C TYR A 142 -5.85 10.86 -7.78
N LEU A 143 -4.87 10.56 -8.61
CA LEU A 143 -3.45 10.67 -8.23
C LEU A 143 -2.81 11.91 -8.82
N LYS A 144 -1.99 12.59 -8.04
CA LYS A 144 -1.14 13.64 -8.57
C LYS A 144 -0.03 13.05 -9.43
N LYS A 145 0.36 13.78 -10.45
CA LYS A 145 1.40 13.35 -11.41
C LYS A 145 2.76 13.13 -10.76
N GLU A 146 3.05 13.83 -9.67
CA GLU A 146 4.34 13.80 -9.00
C GLU A 146 4.66 12.46 -8.36
N ILE A 147 3.64 11.67 -8.02
CA ILE A 147 3.86 10.34 -7.44
C ILE A 147 4.14 9.27 -8.48
N LEU A 148 3.82 9.54 -9.74
CA LEU A 148 4.03 8.59 -10.82
C LEU A 148 5.41 8.82 -11.43
N ILE A 149 6.20 7.76 -11.51
CA ILE A 149 7.41 7.76 -12.31
C ILE A 149 6.96 7.71 -13.76
N HIS A 150 7.36 8.69 -14.56
CA HIS A 150 7.05 8.67 -15.99
C HIS A 150 7.70 7.44 -16.61
N GLU A 151 6.89 6.53 -17.13
CA GLU A 151 7.40 5.48 -17.99
C GLU A 151 8.05 6.14 -19.20
N LYS A 152 9.31 5.80 -19.44
CA LYS A 152 9.92 6.15 -20.70
C LYS A 152 9.11 5.45 -21.78
N VAL A 153 8.45 6.23 -22.61
CA VAL A 153 7.82 5.72 -23.82
C VAL A 153 8.95 5.20 -24.70
N SER A 154 9.10 3.90 -24.69
CA SER A 154 10.01 3.24 -25.60
C SER A 154 9.37 3.10 -26.97
#